data_8bf472a987f850d74689392f3b6938ca
#
_entry.id   8bf472a987f850d74689392f3b6938ca
#
_cell.length_a   1.000
_cell.length_b   1.000
_cell.length_c   1.000
_cell.angle_alpha   90.00
_cell.angle_beta   90.00
_cell.angle_gamma   90.00
#
_symmetry.space_group_name_H-M   'P 1'
#
loop_
_entity.id
_entity.type
_entity.pdbx_description
1 polymer ?
#
loop_
_entity_poly.entity_id
_entity_poly.type
_entity_poly.pdbx_seq_one_letter_code
_entity_poly.pdbx_strand_id
1 'polypeptide(L)'
;MRNFSEEEYQIIYQAYVTEGRGMLYTSKLVNSSPETVKRFLKSKGIHIRSQGEAAVISNKNRATKKDTNYFKRQCPNMAWLLGFIASDGTIRKNENEIKIGLAIKDREILEKIKAELQLQTEIKEYTTNTGYDTCTLRWTCEEHKKDLADYHIVPAKTFILKPPIEKLDRKYWIDYIRGYFDGDGSINLIANSNGRGNGNLRWQVCSATSELLEWIVNFFYEEYGIPKVNVQAQNRPGSQHTLYSIQYSSGATRQIYNVLYTPNSLYLKRKKEHFEEILAKVKPLDSM
;
A
#
# COMPACT_ATOMS: atom_id res chain seq x y z
N MET A 1 20.15 34.84 37.14
CA MET A 1 19.23 34.13 36.19
C MET A 1 19.13 35.03 34.99
N ARG A 2 19.24 34.52 33.73
CA ARG A 2 19.00 35.35 32.53
C ARG A 2 17.55 35.78 32.56
N ASN A 3 17.30 37.08 32.48
CA ASN A 3 15.97 37.63 32.23
C ASN A 3 15.75 37.71 30.72
N PHE A 4 14.65 37.16 30.27
CA PHE A 4 14.22 37.28 28.88
C PHE A 4 13.34 38.52 28.72
N SER A 5 13.44 39.19 27.57
CA SER A 5 12.57 40.33 27.21
C SER A 5 11.13 39.80 27.00
N GLU A 6 10.15 40.71 26.91
CA GLU A 6 8.78 40.33 26.61
C GLU A 6 8.66 39.66 25.23
N GLU A 7 9.40 40.13 24.24
CA GLU A 7 9.46 39.53 22.92
C GLU A 7 10.03 38.11 22.95
N GLU A 8 11.16 37.90 23.66
CA GLU A 8 11.75 36.57 23.84
C GLU A 8 10.77 35.64 24.59
N TYR A 9 10.02 36.16 25.57
CA TYR A 9 8.99 35.39 26.28
C TYR A 9 7.88 34.94 25.34
N GLN A 10 7.38 35.80 24.47
CA GLN A 10 6.36 35.45 23.48
C GLN A 10 6.86 34.37 22.51
N ILE A 11 8.12 34.47 22.05
CA ILE A 11 8.75 33.44 21.22
C ILE A 11 8.81 32.09 21.94
N ILE A 12 9.26 32.10 23.22
CA ILE A 12 9.35 30.90 24.05
C ILE A 12 7.94 30.30 24.26
N TYR A 13 6.97 31.12 24.63
CA TYR A 13 5.61 30.69 24.87
C TYR A 13 4.96 30.09 23.64
N GLN A 14 5.05 30.77 22.50
CA GLN A 14 4.54 30.30 21.21
C GLN A 14 5.16 28.93 20.84
N ALA A 15 6.47 28.83 20.87
CA ALA A 15 7.16 27.61 20.49
C ALA A 15 6.88 26.45 21.47
N TYR A 16 7.03 26.70 22.78
CA TYR A 16 6.92 25.63 23.77
C TYR A 16 5.47 25.30 24.10
N VAL A 17 4.61 26.28 24.40
CA VAL A 17 3.26 26.04 24.89
C VAL A 17 2.29 25.81 23.75
N THR A 18 2.27 26.70 22.75
CA THR A 18 1.28 26.68 21.66
C THR A 18 1.61 25.62 20.60
N GLU A 19 2.85 25.59 20.11
CA GLU A 19 3.28 24.66 19.05
C GLU A 19 3.77 23.31 19.58
N GLY A 20 3.97 23.19 20.89
CA GLY A 20 4.44 21.94 21.50
C GLY A 20 5.87 21.54 21.14
N ARG A 21 6.71 22.50 20.70
CA ARG A 21 8.11 22.23 20.34
C ARG A 21 8.92 21.76 21.55
N GLY A 22 9.99 21.03 21.27
CA GLY A 22 10.89 20.53 22.33
C GLY A 22 11.76 21.65 22.92
N MET A 23 12.20 21.45 24.17
CA MET A 23 13.01 22.45 24.91
C MET A 23 14.29 22.87 24.17
N LEU A 24 14.98 21.92 23.53
CA LEU A 24 16.18 22.20 22.73
C LEU A 24 15.89 23.12 21.53
N TYR A 25 14.77 22.91 20.85
CA TYR A 25 14.34 23.78 19.75
C TYR A 25 14.02 25.18 20.25
N THR A 26 13.19 25.26 21.31
CA THR A 26 12.77 26.52 21.91
C THR A 26 13.96 27.36 22.39
N SER A 27 14.94 26.72 23.01
CA SER A 27 16.14 27.42 23.51
C SER A 27 17.01 28.02 22.42
N LYS A 28 17.07 27.38 21.25
CA LYS A 28 17.81 27.90 20.08
C LYS A 28 17.17 29.16 19.52
N LEU A 29 15.84 29.31 19.56
CA LEU A 29 15.15 30.49 19.06
C LEU A 29 15.52 31.77 19.81
N VAL A 30 15.88 31.65 21.07
CA VAL A 30 16.27 32.78 21.95
C VAL A 30 17.74 32.76 22.33
N ASN A 31 18.56 32.05 21.57
CA ASN A 31 19.99 31.91 21.76
C ASN A 31 20.37 31.65 23.25
N SER A 32 19.76 30.62 23.86
CA SER A 32 19.91 30.29 25.26
C SER A 32 20.10 28.77 25.48
N SER A 33 20.44 28.35 26.69
CA SER A 33 20.49 26.95 27.03
C SER A 33 19.10 26.38 27.35
N PRO A 34 18.83 25.08 27.07
CA PRO A 34 17.56 24.44 27.45
C PRO A 34 17.25 24.56 28.94
N GLU A 35 18.24 24.48 29.79
CA GLU A 35 18.06 24.57 31.24
C GLU A 35 17.69 25.99 31.69
N THR A 36 18.23 27.02 31.05
CA THR A 36 17.87 28.41 31.30
C THR A 36 16.42 28.68 30.94
N VAL A 37 15.99 28.25 29.75
CA VAL A 37 14.59 28.37 29.30
C VAL A 37 13.65 27.56 30.22
N LYS A 38 14.05 26.39 30.63
CA LYS A 38 13.26 25.55 31.55
C LYS A 38 13.03 26.23 32.93
N ARG A 39 14.09 26.83 33.49
CA ARG A 39 13.96 27.58 34.73
C ARG A 39 13.07 28.81 34.62
N PHE A 40 13.20 29.53 33.51
CA PHE A 40 12.36 30.68 33.18
C PHE A 40 10.90 30.29 33.05
N LEU A 41 10.56 29.26 32.29
CA LEU A 41 9.19 28.74 32.17
C LEU A 41 8.60 28.35 33.50
N LYS A 42 9.39 27.69 34.36
CA LYS A 42 8.98 27.34 35.76
C LYS A 42 8.68 28.61 36.56
N SER A 43 9.49 29.66 36.47
CA SER A 43 9.26 30.91 37.20
C SER A 43 8.01 31.65 36.75
N LYS A 44 7.52 31.37 35.52
CA LYS A 44 6.26 31.87 34.97
C LYS A 44 5.08 30.93 35.25
N GLY A 45 5.26 29.87 36.06
CA GLY A 45 4.19 28.92 36.41
C GLY A 45 3.83 27.96 35.27
N ILE A 46 4.65 27.90 34.24
CA ILE A 46 4.38 27.02 33.07
C ILE A 46 4.87 25.58 33.39
N HIS A 47 3.99 24.62 33.19
CA HIS A 47 4.31 23.20 33.38
C HIS A 47 5.42 22.76 32.42
N ILE A 48 6.44 22.09 32.97
CA ILE A 48 7.50 21.47 32.18
C ILE A 48 7.15 20.02 31.92
N ARG A 49 6.90 19.73 30.65
CA ARG A 49 6.52 18.39 30.19
C ARG A 49 7.55 17.33 30.58
N SER A 50 7.06 16.21 31.05
CA SER A 50 7.82 14.98 31.21
C SER A 50 8.26 14.41 29.85
N GLN A 51 9.19 13.46 29.85
CA GLN A 51 9.58 12.76 28.60
C GLN A 51 8.37 12.08 27.91
N GLY A 52 7.47 11.49 28.70
CA GLY A 52 6.26 10.86 28.17
C GLY A 52 5.32 11.87 27.50
N GLU A 53 5.03 13.00 28.16
CA GLU A 53 4.19 14.06 27.58
C GLU A 53 4.84 14.69 26.33
N ALA A 54 6.15 14.89 26.34
CA ALA A 54 6.89 15.39 25.19
C ALA A 54 6.85 14.40 24.01
N ALA A 55 6.92 13.09 24.30
CA ALA A 55 6.79 12.04 23.28
C ALA A 55 5.38 12.01 22.68
N VAL A 56 4.33 12.14 23.49
CA VAL A 56 2.93 12.21 23.02
C VAL A 56 2.74 13.41 22.09
N ILE A 57 3.21 14.60 22.49
CA ILE A 57 3.09 15.81 21.66
C ILE A 57 3.97 15.71 20.41
N SER A 58 5.18 15.18 20.51
CA SER A 58 6.05 14.94 19.35
C SER A 58 5.41 13.96 18.39
N ASN A 59 4.77 12.91 18.88
CA ASN A 59 4.04 11.95 18.07
C ASN A 59 2.78 12.59 17.45
N LYS A 60 2.07 13.44 18.19
CA LYS A 60 0.93 14.21 17.66
C LYS A 60 1.35 15.24 16.62
N ASN A 61 2.50 15.89 16.80
CA ASN A 61 3.07 16.83 15.82
C ASN A 61 3.78 16.12 14.65
N ARG A 62 4.23 14.87 14.85
CA ARG A 62 4.65 13.93 13.82
C ARG A 62 3.48 13.14 13.23
N ALA A 63 2.31 13.19 13.82
CA ALA A 63 1.07 12.76 13.21
C ALA A 63 0.76 13.71 12.04
N THR A 64 1.63 13.63 11.09
CA THR A 64 1.61 14.19 9.76
C THR A 64 0.21 14.09 9.23
N LYS A 65 -0.25 15.14 8.61
CA LYS A 65 -1.49 15.19 7.85
C LYS A 65 -1.58 13.91 7.04
N LYS A 66 -2.45 13.02 7.40
CA LYS A 66 -2.82 11.82 6.67
C LYS A 66 -4.33 11.79 6.61
N ASP A 67 -4.84 11.27 5.53
CA ASP A 67 -6.28 11.12 5.37
C ASP A 67 -6.75 9.86 6.12
N THR A 68 -7.03 9.97 7.41
CA THR A 68 -7.46 8.85 8.27
C THR A 68 -8.78 8.21 7.84
N ASN A 69 -9.56 8.85 6.97
CA ASN A 69 -10.83 8.35 6.46
C ASN A 69 -10.71 7.79 5.03
N TYR A 70 -9.51 7.65 4.49
CA TYR A 70 -9.30 7.22 3.11
C TYR A 70 -10.02 5.90 2.80
N PHE A 71 -9.86 4.88 3.62
CA PHE A 71 -10.47 3.56 3.41
C PHE A 71 -11.97 3.49 3.71
N LYS A 72 -12.58 4.56 4.23
CA LYS A 72 -14.04 4.67 4.40
C LYS A 72 -14.75 5.20 3.17
N ARG A 73 -14.03 5.85 2.26
CA ARG A 73 -14.58 6.42 1.03
C ARG A 73 -14.28 5.52 -0.15
N GLN A 74 -15.26 4.74 -0.56
CA GLN A 74 -15.10 3.81 -1.67
C GLN A 74 -14.95 4.58 -3.00
N CYS A 75 -13.84 4.30 -3.67
CA CYS A 75 -13.55 4.80 -5.02
C CYS A 75 -12.58 3.82 -5.73
N PRO A 76 -12.40 3.93 -7.05
CA PRO A 76 -11.51 3.04 -7.81
C PRO A 76 -10.09 2.96 -7.23
N ASN A 77 -9.47 4.11 -6.90
CA ASN A 77 -8.11 4.15 -6.36
C ASN A 77 -8.01 3.49 -4.97
N MET A 78 -9.01 3.70 -4.11
CA MET A 78 -9.06 3.06 -2.80
C MET A 78 -9.19 1.54 -2.94
N ALA A 79 -10.09 1.06 -3.80
CA ALA A 79 -10.27 -0.37 -4.05
C ALA A 79 -9.01 -1.00 -4.65
N TRP A 80 -8.34 -0.32 -5.59
CA TRP A 80 -7.04 -0.75 -6.10
C TRP A 80 -6.01 -0.87 -4.97
N LEU A 81 -5.92 0.14 -4.11
CA LEU A 81 -4.97 0.12 -2.99
C LEU A 81 -5.28 -1.01 -1.99
N LEU A 82 -6.55 -1.32 -1.74
CA LEU A 82 -6.94 -2.48 -0.94
C LEU A 82 -6.38 -3.78 -1.54
N GLY A 83 -6.61 -4.02 -2.82
CA GLY A 83 -6.08 -5.20 -3.52
C GLY A 83 -4.56 -5.26 -3.50
N PHE A 84 -3.90 -4.12 -3.70
CA PHE A 84 -2.44 -4.02 -3.68
C PHE A 84 -1.84 -4.24 -2.27
N ILE A 85 -2.51 -3.77 -1.21
CA ILE A 85 -2.12 -4.10 0.17
C ILE A 85 -2.42 -5.57 0.49
N ALA A 86 -3.51 -6.13 -0.05
CA ALA A 86 -3.84 -7.54 0.15
C ALA A 86 -2.75 -8.48 -0.40
N SER A 87 -2.11 -8.13 -1.51
CA SER A 87 -0.94 -8.85 -2.07
C SER A 87 0.37 -8.44 -1.36
N ASP A 88 0.89 -7.26 -1.64
CA ASP A 88 2.25 -6.82 -1.29
C ASP A 88 2.35 -6.10 0.07
N GLY A 89 1.23 -5.74 0.69
CA GLY A 89 1.22 -5.01 1.96
C GLY A 89 1.52 -5.89 3.16
N THR A 90 2.19 -5.31 4.16
CA THR A 90 2.44 -5.92 5.46
C THR A 90 1.75 -5.10 6.54
N ILE A 91 0.95 -5.75 7.39
CA ILE A 91 0.31 -5.15 8.57
C ILE A 91 1.00 -5.71 9.83
N ARG A 92 1.54 -4.82 10.67
CA ARG A 92 2.16 -5.24 11.92
C ARG A 92 1.11 -5.66 12.96
N LYS A 93 1.36 -6.76 13.68
CA LYS A 93 0.42 -7.30 14.67
C LYS A 93 0.25 -6.38 15.87
N ASN A 94 1.35 -5.99 16.49
CA ASN A 94 1.37 -5.25 17.76
C ASN A 94 1.51 -3.72 17.58
N GLU A 95 1.53 -3.24 16.35
CA GLU A 95 1.69 -1.84 15.99
C GLU A 95 0.64 -1.45 14.96
N ASN A 96 0.36 -0.17 14.84
CA ASN A 96 -0.53 0.35 13.81
C ASN A 96 0.23 0.68 12.52
N GLU A 97 1.34 -0.05 12.26
CA GLU A 97 2.19 0.12 11.10
C GLU A 97 1.66 -0.70 9.91
N ILE A 98 1.60 -0.02 8.77
CA ILE A 98 1.32 -0.57 7.46
C ILE A 98 2.54 -0.27 6.59
N LYS A 99 2.99 -1.27 5.83
CA LYS A 99 4.19 -1.20 5.00
C LYS A 99 3.91 -1.77 3.61
N ILE A 100 4.39 -1.09 2.57
CA ILE A 100 4.48 -1.61 1.21
C ILE A 100 5.96 -1.52 0.79
N GLY A 101 6.55 -2.63 0.37
CA GLY A 101 7.92 -2.72 -0.10
C GLY A 101 7.98 -3.24 -1.53
N LEU A 102 8.70 -2.55 -2.41
CA LEU A 102 8.76 -2.85 -3.85
C LEU A 102 10.21 -2.78 -4.36
N ALA A 103 10.45 -3.28 -5.56
CA ALA A 103 11.68 -3.00 -6.28
C ALA A 103 11.78 -1.49 -6.59
N ILE A 104 12.99 -0.93 -6.60
CA ILE A 104 13.21 0.51 -6.81
C ILE A 104 12.59 1.04 -8.11
N LYS A 105 12.54 0.22 -9.15
CA LYS A 105 11.91 0.56 -10.43
C LYS A 105 10.40 0.84 -10.34
N ASP A 106 9.75 0.37 -9.28
CA ASP A 106 8.32 0.56 -9.03
C ASP A 106 8.07 1.70 -8.03
N ARG A 107 9.07 2.52 -7.70
CA ARG A 107 9.00 3.61 -6.73
C ARG A 107 7.89 4.63 -7.04
N GLU A 108 7.61 4.88 -8.31
CA GLU A 108 6.57 5.83 -8.74
C GLU A 108 5.20 5.53 -8.14
N ILE A 109 4.83 4.24 -8.02
CA ILE A 109 3.52 3.87 -7.45
C ILE A 109 3.45 4.17 -5.96
N LEU A 110 4.56 4.08 -5.22
CA LEU A 110 4.61 4.47 -3.80
C LEU A 110 4.41 5.99 -3.62
N GLU A 111 4.90 6.82 -4.55
CA GLU A 111 4.63 8.26 -4.53
C GLU A 111 3.15 8.57 -4.77
N LYS A 112 2.50 7.85 -5.70
CA LYS A 112 1.07 7.98 -5.94
C LYS A 112 0.25 7.56 -4.71
N ILE A 113 0.58 6.42 -4.08
CA ILE A 113 -0.06 5.96 -2.84
C ILE A 113 0.15 6.98 -1.72
N LYS A 114 1.36 7.53 -1.59
CA LYS A 114 1.67 8.56 -0.61
C LYS A 114 0.82 9.82 -0.81
N ALA A 115 0.61 10.24 -2.05
CA ALA A 115 -0.25 11.37 -2.40
C ALA A 115 -1.72 11.09 -2.08
N GLU A 116 -2.26 9.93 -2.48
CA GLU A 116 -3.63 9.49 -2.19
C GLU A 116 -3.93 9.50 -0.68
N LEU A 117 -3.03 8.96 0.13
CA LEU A 117 -3.15 8.89 1.59
C LEU A 117 -2.73 10.19 2.29
N GLN A 118 -2.31 11.22 1.55
CA GLN A 118 -1.76 12.48 2.06
C GLN A 118 -0.62 12.29 3.08
N LEU A 119 0.20 11.26 2.89
CA LEU A 119 1.31 10.96 3.79
C LEU A 119 2.48 11.91 3.55
N GLN A 120 3.13 12.33 4.65
CA GLN A 120 4.37 13.13 4.59
C GLN A 120 5.61 12.29 4.92
N THR A 121 5.44 11.00 5.16
CA THR A 121 6.56 10.08 5.41
C THR A 121 7.43 9.95 4.16
N GLU A 122 8.72 9.76 4.35
CA GLU A 122 9.66 9.52 3.25
C GLU A 122 9.60 8.07 2.78
N ILE A 123 9.73 7.87 1.47
CA ILE A 123 9.96 6.55 0.89
C ILE A 123 11.44 6.23 1.10
N LYS A 124 11.71 5.17 1.86
CA LYS A 124 13.07 4.72 2.13
C LYS A 124 13.56 3.80 1.03
N GLU A 125 14.77 4.04 0.56
CA GLU A 125 15.46 3.21 -0.41
C GLU A 125 16.63 2.48 0.26
N TYR A 126 16.85 1.25 -0.11
CA TYR A 126 17.99 0.45 0.39
C TYR A 126 18.28 -0.72 -0.53
N THR A 127 19.53 -1.15 -0.54
CA THR A 127 19.95 -2.38 -1.22
C THR A 127 19.86 -3.54 -0.23
N THR A 128 19.19 -4.62 -0.64
CA THR A 128 19.10 -5.85 0.16
C THR A 128 20.46 -6.54 0.26
N ASN A 129 20.62 -7.45 1.23
CA ASN A 129 21.83 -8.28 1.35
C ASN A 129 22.12 -9.14 0.11
N THR A 130 21.10 -9.35 -0.73
CA THR A 130 21.21 -10.08 -2.02
C THR A 130 21.47 -9.16 -3.21
N GLY A 131 21.74 -7.86 -2.98
CA GLY A 131 22.10 -6.90 -4.01
C GLY A 131 20.94 -6.29 -4.79
N TYR A 132 19.70 -6.50 -4.37
CA TYR A 132 18.52 -5.89 -5.01
C TYR A 132 18.17 -4.54 -4.41
N ASP A 133 18.03 -3.52 -5.25
CA ASP A 133 17.57 -2.20 -4.84
C ASP A 133 16.06 -2.20 -4.65
N THR A 134 15.64 -1.76 -3.46
CA THR A 134 14.25 -1.75 -3.01
C THR A 134 13.85 -0.39 -2.47
N CYS A 135 12.57 -0.12 -2.50
CA CYS A 135 11.96 1.06 -1.88
C CYS A 135 10.79 0.65 -0.99
N THR A 136 10.57 1.41 0.07
CA THR A 136 9.54 1.09 1.07
C THR A 136 8.80 2.35 1.49
N LEU A 137 7.48 2.31 1.38
CA LEU A 137 6.57 3.24 2.03
C LEU A 137 6.03 2.61 3.31
N ARG A 138 6.15 3.35 4.43
CA ARG A 138 5.72 2.91 5.76
C ARG A 138 5.00 4.03 6.48
N TRP A 139 3.84 3.72 7.04
CA TRP A 139 3.10 4.69 7.85
C TRP A 139 2.40 4.02 9.02
N THR A 140 2.06 4.81 10.03
CA THR A 140 1.34 4.35 11.22
C THR A 140 0.00 5.05 11.30
N CYS A 141 -1.08 4.27 11.30
CA CYS A 141 -2.45 4.77 11.41
C CYS A 141 -3.37 3.70 12.00
N GLU A 142 -3.96 3.99 13.12
CA GLU A 142 -4.88 3.06 13.79
C GLU A 142 -6.18 2.90 12.99
N GLU A 143 -6.71 4.01 12.48
CA GLU A 143 -7.93 4.04 11.68
C GLU A 143 -7.75 3.20 10.40
N HIS A 144 -6.65 3.41 9.66
CA HIS A 144 -6.36 2.61 8.48
C HIS A 144 -6.24 1.11 8.78
N LYS A 145 -5.60 0.75 9.90
CA LYS A 145 -5.49 -0.67 10.30
C LYS A 145 -6.85 -1.28 10.62
N LYS A 146 -7.73 -0.53 11.30
CA LYS A 146 -9.11 -0.95 11.58
C LYS A 146 -9.92 -1.09 10.31
N ASP A 147 -9.90 -0.05 9.46
CA ASP A 147 -10.65 -0.05 8.20
C ASP A 147 -10.17 -1.19 7.27
N LEU A 148 -8.85 -1.46 7.19
CA LEU A 148 -8.31 -2.58 6.41
C LEU A 148 -8.78 -3.94 6.93
N ALA A 149 -8.97 -4.09 8.24
CA ALA A 149 -9.49 -5.33 8.84
C ALA A 149 -10.95 -5.60 8.42
N ASP A 150 -11.76 -4.57 8.19
CA ASP A 150 -13.12 -4.69 7.65
C ASP A 150 -13.14 -5.29 6.22
N TYR A 151 -12.01 -5.20 5.50
CA TYR A 151 -11.80 -5.82 4.18
C TYR A 151 -10.95 -7.09 4.25
N HIS A 152 -10.87 -7.74 5.42
CA HIS A 152 -10.09 -8.97 5.69
C HIS A 152 -8.57 -8.81 5.50
N ILE A 153 -8.05 -7.57 5.47
CA ILE A 153 -6.62 -7.28 5.36
C ILE A 153 -6.05 -7.07 6.76
N VAL A 154 -5.62 -8.16 7.38
CA VAL A 154 -5.15 -8.24 8.78
C VAL A 154 -3.68 -8.69 8.87
N PRO A 155 -3.03 -8.61 10.03
CA PRO A 155 -1.70 -9.21 10.22
C PRO A 155 -1.69 -10.70 9.87
N ALA A 156 -0.62 -11.15 9.20
CA ALA A 156 -0.47 -12.54 8.72
C ALA A 156 -1.61 -13.03 7.79
N LYS A 157 -2.17 -12.12 6.99
CA LYS A 157 -3.32 -12.36 6.11
C LYS A 157 -3.15 -13.48 5.08
N THR A 158 -1.93 -13.84 4.71
CA THR A 158 -1.61 -14.71 3.57
C THR A 158 -2.49 -15.95 3.49
N PHE A 159 -2.71 -16.64 4.62
CA PHE A 159 -3.46 -17.91 4.66
C PHE A 159 -4.94 -17.76 5.07
N ILE A 160 -5.40 -16.54 5.29
CA ILE A 160 -6.76 -16.26 5.77
C ILE A 160 -7.44 -15.15 4.96
N LEU A 161 -6.82 -14.72 3.87
CA LEU A 161 -7.33 -13.66 3.02
C LEU A 161 -8.64 -14.10 2.36
N LYS A 162 -9.67 -13.28 2.48
CA LYS A 162 -11.00 -13.47 1.89
C LYS A 162 -11.33 -12.37 0.90
N PRO A 163 -12.27 -12.63 -0.03
CA PRO A 163 -12.82 -11.57 -0.86
C PRO A 163 -13.49 -10.49 -0.01
N PRO A 164 -13.38 -9.20 -0.37
CA PRO A 164 -13.95 -8.09 0.41
C PRO A 164 -15.45 -7.86 0.13
N ILE A 165 -16.21 -8.92 -0.16
CA ILE A 165 -17.58 -8.84 -0.70
C ILE A 165 -18.61 -8.23 0.27
N GLU A 166 -18.37 -8.36 1.57
CA GLU A 166 -19.29 -7.87 2.61
C GLU A 166 -19.21 -6.35 2.79
N LYS A 167 -18.09 -5.74 2.38
CA LYS A 167 -17.80 -4.33 2.67
C LYS A 167 -17.56 -3.50 1.42
N LEU A 168 -16.96 -4.08 0.37
CA LEU A 168 -16.63 -3.37 -0.86
C LEU A 168 -17.79 -3.46 -1.86
N ASP A 169 -18.30 -2.33 -2.33
CA ASP A 169 -19.33 -2.27 -3.36
C ASP A 169 -18.88 -3.02 -4.62
N ARG A 170 -19.78 -3.81 -5.22
CA ARG A 170 -19.51 -4.65 -6.39
C ARG A 170 -18.89 -3.89 -7.56
N LYS A 171 -19.29 -2.64 -7.78
CA LYS A 171 -18.77 -1.79 -8.86
C LYS A 171 -17.26 -1.51 -8.77
N TYR A 172 -16.65 -1.70 -7.59
CA TYR A 172 -15.21 -1.51 -7.35
C TYR A 172 -14.43 -2.82 -7.26
N TRP A 173 -15.07 -3.98 -7.43
CA TRP A 173 -14.38 -5.26 -7.35
C TRP A 173 -13.30 -5.43 -8.41
N ILE A 174 -13.55 -4.88 -9.61
CA ILE A 174 -12.54 -4.92 -10.68
C ILE A 174 -11.27 -4.15 -10.31
N ASP A 175 -11.41 -3.02 -9.59
CA ASP A 175 -10.28 -2.23 -9.15
C ASP A 175 -9.49 -2.98 -8.06
N TYR A 176 -10.17 -3.64 -7.13
CA TYR A 176 -9.51 -4.50 -6.14
C TYR A 176 -8.74 -5.64 -6.82
N ILE A 177 -9.36 -6.32 -7.79
CA ILE A 177 -8.73 -7.41 -8.55
C ILE A 177 -7.52 -6.88 -9.33
N ARG A 178 -7.59 -5.69 -9.93
CA ARG A 178 -6.44 -5.04 -10.57
C ARG A 178 -5.31 -4.80 -9.57
N GLY A 179 -5.60 -4.25 -8.39
CA GLY A 179 -4.61 -4.03 -7.34
C GLY A 179 -3.95 -5.33 -6.88
N TYR A 180 -4.73 -6.36 -6.66
CA TYR A 180 -4.23 -7.69 -6.28
C TYR A 180 -3.37 -8.31 -7.40
N PHE A 181 -3.80 -8.21 -8.66
CA PHE A 181 -3.02 -8.63 -9.81
C PHE A 181 -1.72 -7.85 -9.96
N ASP A 182 -1.73 -6.55 -9.72
CA ASP A 182 -0.53 -5.70 -9.80
C ASP A 182 0.54 -6.14 -8.80
N GLY A 183 0.16 -6.67 -7.64
CA GLY A 183 1.08 -7.31 -6.69
C GLY A 183 1.43 -8.75 -7.13
N ASP A 184 0.55 -9.69 -6.90
CA ASP A 184 0.80 -11.14 -7.00
C ASP A 184 0.50 -11.77 -8.38
N GLY A 185 0.01 -11.00 -9.35
CA GLY A 185 -0.29 -11.51 -10.67
C GLY A 185 0.91 -11.58 -11.61
N SER A 186 0.78 -12.37 -12.65
CA SER A 186 1.76 -12.43 -13.75
C SER A 186 1.10 -12.55 -15.10
N ILE A 187 1.80 -12.06 -16.12
CA ILE A 187 1.48 -12.25 -17.54
C ILE A 187 2.69 -12.80 -18.26
N ASN A 188 2.52 -13.87 -19.00
CA ASN A 188 3.60 -14.54 -19.70
C ASN A 188 3.18 -14.95 -21.11
N LEU A 189 4.15 -14.99 -21.98
CA LEU A 189 4.03 -15.63 -23.29
C LEU A 189 4.63 -17.04 -23.18
N ILE A 190 3.80 -18.06 -23.40
CA ILE A 190 4.22 -19.44 -23.32
C ILE A 190 4.43 -19.97 -24.73
N ALA A 191 5.64 -20.44 -25.00
CA ALA A 191 5.95 -21.08 -26.29
C ALA A 191 5.02 -22.28 -26.52
N ASN A 192 4.56 -22.43 -27.76
CA ASN A 192 3.82 -23.63 -28.14
C ASN A 192 4.75 -24.85 -28.09
N SER A 193 4.24 -25.99 -27.60
CA SER A 193 4.98 -27.23 -27.46
C SER A 193 5.59 -27.75 -28.77
N ASN A 194 5.03 -27.35 -29.92
CA ASN A 194 5.51 -27.70 -31.24
C ASN A 194 6.47 -26.66 -31.88
N GLY A 195 6.83 -25.61 -31.11
CA GLY A 195 7.72 -24.53 -31.57
C GLY A 195 7.15 -23.65 -32.69
N ARG A 196 5.87 -23.83 -33.09
CA ARG A 196 5.22 -23.08 -34.16
C ARG A 196 4.32 -21.98 -33.61
N GLY A 197 4.34 -20.81 -34.25
CA GLY A 197 3.49 -19.66 -33.90
C GLY A 197 4.04 -18.81 -32.75
N ASN A 198 3.28 -17.75 -32.42
CA ASN A 198 3.73 -16.69 -31.49
C ASN A 198 3.55 -17.04 -30.00
N GLY A 199 3.27 -18.30 -29.65
CA GLY A 199 2.97 -18.72 -28.27
C GLY A 199 1.57 -18.36 -27.79
N ASN A 200 1.24 -18.78 -26.56
CA ASN A 200 -0.04 -18.51 -25.92
C ASN A 200 0.11 -17.50 -24.79
N LEU A 201 -0.78 -16.51 -24.74
CA LEU A 201 -0.88 -15.61 -23.60
C LEU A 201 -1.32 -16.40 -22.37
N ARG A 202 -0.71 -16.10 -21.24
CA ARG A 202 -1.15 -16.60 -19.94
C ARG A 202 -1.22 -15.46 -18.94
N TRP A 203 -2.42 -15.13 -18.52
CA TRP A 203 -2.66 -14.31 -17.33
C TRP A 203 -2.84 -15.24 -16.14
N GLN A 204 -2.18 -14.96 -15.03
CA GLN A 204 -2.18 -15.81 -13.86
C GLN A 204 -2.21 -14.97 -12.59
N VAL A 205 -2.97 -15.43 -11.60
CA VAL A 205 -2.97 -14.95 -10.22
C VAL A 205 -2.83 -16.12 -9.28
N CYS A 206 -2.03 -15.94 -8.23
CA CYS A 206 -1.82 -16.91 -7.17
C CYS A 206 -2.35 -16.39 -5.83
N SER A 207 -2.79 -17.30 -4.97
CA SER A 207 -3.18 -17.01 -3.59
C SER A 207 -2.94 -18.23 -2.71
N ALA A 208 -2.74 -18.02 -1.41
CA ALA A 208 -2.72 -19.12 -0.44
C ALA A 208 -4.15 -19.53 0.00
N THR A 209 -5.20 -18.85 -0.49
CA THR A 209 -6.60 -19.19 -0.25
C THR A 209 -7.32 -19.41 -1.58
N SER A 210 -8.07 -20.51 -1.73
CA SER A 210 -8.85 -20.80 -2.94
C SER A 210 -10.06 -19.87 -3.07
N GLU A 211 -10.68 -19.50 -1.95
CA GLU A 211 -11.89 -18.68 -1.87
C GLU A 211 -11.74 -17.34 -2.63
N LEU A 212 -10.61 -16.67 -2.48
CA LEU A 212 -10.32 -15.43 -3.22
C LEU A 212 -10.28 -15.65 -4.74
N LEU A 213 -9.67 -16.74 -5.19
CA LEU A 213 -9.53 -17.05 -6.60
C LEU A 213 -10.86 -17.51 -7.22
N GLU A 214 -11.64 -18.30 -6.49
CA GLU A 214 -12.99 -18.72 -6.89
C GLU A 214 -13.91 -17.51 -7.07
N TRP A 215 -13.82 -16.55 -6.15
CA TRP A 215 -14.53 -15.28 -6.26
C TRP A 215 -14.13 -14.50 -7.51
N ILE A 216 -12.83 -14.37 -7.81
CA ILE A 216 -12.35 -13.69 -9.03
C ILE A 216 -12.90 -14.36 -10.29
N VAL A 217 -12.85 -15.69 -10.36
CA VAL A 217 -13.37 -16.47 -11.49
C VAL A 217 -14.88 -16.24 -11.67
N ASN A 218 -15.65 -16.31 -10.59
CA ASN A 218 -17.08 -16.08 -10.63
C ASN A 218 -17.43 -14.66 -11.07
N PHE A 219 -16.75 -13.66 -10.50
CA PHE A 219 -16.95 -12.25 -10.86
C PHE A 219 -16.66 -11.98 -12.34
N PHE A 220 -15.55 -12.49 -12.87
CA PHE A 220 -15.22 -12.36 -14.28
C PHE A 220 -16.27 -12.97 -15.20
N TYR A 221 -16.81 -14.13 -14.81
CA TYR A 221 -17.87 -14.77 -15.57
C TYR A 221 -19.19 -13.98 -15.51
N GLU A 222 -19.61 -13.61 -14.32
CA GLU A 222 -20.91 -12.96 -14.11
C GLU A 222 -20.97 -11.54 -14.70
N GLU A 223 -19.87 -10.78 -14.60
CA GLU A 223 -19.86 -9.37 -14.99
C GLU A 223 -19.43 -9.17 -16.45
N TYR A 224 -18.50 -9.99 -16.94
CA TYR A 224 -17.86 -9.78 -18.24
C TYR A 224 -17.99 -10.94 -19.21
N GLY A 225 -18.67 -12.02 -18.84
CA GLY A 225 -18.80 -13.22 -19.66
C GLY A 225 -17.47 -13.95 -19.93
N ILE A 226 -16.44 -13.68 -19.15
CA ILE A 226 -15.15 -14.36 -19.29
C ILE A 226 -15.30 -15.80 -18.79
N PRO A 227 -14.94 -16.82 -19.60
CA PRO A 227 -15.19 -18.22 -19.24
C PRO A 227 -14.58 -18.60 -17.89
N LYS A 228 -15.31 -19.43 -17.12
CA LYS A 228 -14.78 -19.95 -15.86
C LYS A 228 -13.59 -20.88 -16.09
N VAL A 229 -12.60 -20.77 -15.21
CA VAL A 229 -11.44 -21.67 -15.13
C VAL A 229 -11.40 -22.32 -13.76
N ASN A 230 -10.76 -23.48 -13.68
CA ASN A 230 -10.59 -24.18 -12.41
C ASN A 230 -9.48 -23.53 -11.58
N VAL A 231 -9.71 -23.42 -10.27
CA VAL A 231 -8.67 -23.11 -9.30
C VAL A 231 -7.76 -24.33 -9.15
N GLN A 232 -6.49 -24.16 -9.45
CA GLN A 232 -5.50 -25.22 -9.41
C GLN A 232 -4.74 -25.17 -8.09
N ALA A 233 -4.74 -26.28 -7.35
CA ALA A 233 -3.90 -26.45 -6.16
C ALA A 233 -2.49 -26.90 -6.55
N GLN A 234 -1.48 -26.21 -6.05
CA GLN A 234 -0.06 -26.50 -6.27
C GLN A 234 0.62 -26.83 -4.96
N ASN A 235 0.90 -28.09 -4.72
CA ASN A 235 1.68 -28.52 -3.58
C ASN A 235 3.18 -28.49 -3.95
N ARG A 236 3.93 -27.58 -3.33
CA ARG A 236 5.38 -27.51 -3.53
C ARG A 236 6.08 -28.48 -2.60
N PRO A 237 7.02 -29.30 -3.09
CA PRO A 237 7.82 -30.18 -2.23
C PRO A 237 8.47 -29.35 -1.11
N GLY A 238 8.34 -29.80 0.14
CA GLY A 238 8.89 -29.11 1.32
C GLY A 238 8.06 -27.94 1.84
N SER A 239 6.96 -27.55 1.21
CA SER A 239 6.03 -26.56 1.73
C SER A 239 4.92 -27.21 2.55
N GLN A 240 4.64 -26.65 3.73
CA GLN A 240 3.48 -27.06 4.53
C GLN A 240 2.15 -26.44 4.05
N HIS A 241 2.21 -25.55 3.04
CA HIS A 241 1.06 -24.79 2.57
C HIS A 241 0.82 -25.02 1.09
N THR A 242 -0.45 -25.19 0.74
CA THR A 242 -0.91 -25.25 -0.64
C THR A 242 -0.96 -23.84 -1.23
N LEU A 243 -0.42 -23.66 -2.42
CA LEU A 243 -0.60 -22.46 -3.23
C LEU A 243 -1.69 -22.73 -4.26
N TYR A 244 -2.65 -21.84 -4.38
CA TYR A 244 -3.68 -21.92 -5.41
C TYR A 244 -3.38 -20.95 -6.55
N SER A 245 -3.81 -21.29 -7.76
CA SER A 245 -3.70 -20.40 -8.91
C SER A 245 -4.87 -20.52 -9.87
N ILE A 246 -5.18 -19.43 -10.55
CA ILE A 246 -6.05 -19.39 -11.72
C ILE A 246 -5.25 -18.92 -12.91
N GLN A 247 -5.55 -19.49 -14.09
CA GLN A 247 -4.84 -19.19 -15.31
C GLN A 247 -5.83 -19.02 -16.46
N TYR A 248 -5.71 -17.90 -17.18
CA TYR A 248 -6.45 -17.63 -18.39
C TYR A 248 -5.51 -17.56 -19.58
N SER A 249 -5.95 -18.05 -20.74
CA SER A 249 -5.15 -18.07 -21.96
C SER A 249 -5.74 -17.17 -23.05
N SER A 250 -4.91 -16.76 -23.96
CA SER A 250 -5.19 -16.05 -25.22
C SER A 250 -6.39 -15.09 -25.23
N GLY A 251 -7.57 -15.52 -25.69
CA GLY A 251 -8.75 -14.65 -25.83
C GLY A 251 -9.23 -14.07 -24.51
N ALA A 252 -9.37 -14.92 -23.47
CA ALA A 252 -9.78 -14.48 -22.14
C ALA A 252 -8.75 -13.51 -21.52
N THR A 253 -7.46 -13.72 -21.75
CA THR A 253 -6.40 -12.81 -21.29
C THR A 253 -6.55 -11.41 -21.90
N ARG A 254 -6.94 -11.29 -23.19
CA ARG A 254 -7.22 -9.98 -23.83
C ARG A 254 -8.44 -9.30 -23.21
N GLN A 255 -9.52 -10.06 -22.98
CA GLN A 255 -10.71 -9.52 -22.31
C GLN A 255 -10.35 -9.01 -20.90
N ILE A 256 -9.57 -9.77 -20.13
CA ILE A 256 -9.11 -9.37 -18.79
C ILE A 256 -8.29 -8.08 -18.86
N TYR A 257 -7.39 -7.92 -19.83
CA TYR A 257 -6.65 -6.65 -19.99
C TYR A 257 -7.59 -5.46 -20.15
N ASN A 258 -8.58 -5.57 -21.02
CA ASN A 258 -9.52 -4.49 -21.32
C ASN A 258 -10.37 -4.07 -20.11
N VAL A 259 -10.71 -5.01 -19.23
CA VAL A 259 -11.52 -4.71 -18.05
C VAL A 259 -10.67 -4.25 -16.86
N LEU A 260 -9.42 -4.70 -16.75
CA LEU A 260 -8.52 -4.30 -15.67
C LEU A 260 -7.99 -2.88 -15.84
N TYR A 261 -7.58 -2.48 -17.03
CA TYR A 261 -6.87 -1.22 -17.26
C TYR A 261 -7.76 -0.17 -17.93
N THR A 262 -8.62 0.44 -17.11
CA THR A 262 -9.48 1.55 -17.51
C THR A 262 -8.77 2.91 -17.35
N PRO A 263 -9.15 3.97 -18.10
CA PRO A 263 -8.59 5.31 -17.92
C PRO A 263 -8.74 5.85 -16.49
N ASN A 264 -7.78 6.65 -16.04
CA ASN A 264 -7.78 7.38 -14.76
C ASN A 264 -7.75 6.53 -13.48
N SER A 265 -7.36 5.26 -13.55
CA SER A 265 -7.20 4.40 -12.40
C SER A 265 -5.73 4.21 -12.02
N LEU A 266 -5.46 3.92 -10.74
CA LEU A 266 -4.13 3.49 -10.30
C LEU A 266 -3.79 2.12 -10.89
N TYR A 267 -2.53 1.93 -11.25
CA TYR A 267 -1.97 0.65 -11.71
C TYR A 267 -0.45 0.66 -11.57
N LEU A 268 0.14 -0.53 -11.49
CA LEU A 268 1.59 -0.70 -11.53
C LEU A 268 2.08 -0.59 -12.98
N LYS A 269 2.71 0.55 -13.32
CA LYS A 269 3.11 0.92 -14.69
C LYS A 269 3.87 -0.20 -15.39
N ARG A 270 4.90 -0.74 -14.77
CA ARG A 270 5.71 -1.83 -15.32
C ARG A 270 4.86 -3.06 -15.71
N LYS A 271 3.88 -3.42 -14.89
CA LYS A 271 3.04 -4.61 -15.17
C LYS A 271 2.08 -4.36 -16.33
N LYS A 272 1.50 -3.17 -16.41
CA LYS A 272 0.65 -2.79 -17.55
C LYS A 272 1.45 -2.75 -18.85
N GLU A 273 2.61 -2.08 -18.85
CA GLU A 273 3.49 -2.00 -20.03
C GLU A 273 3.94 -3.39 -20.49
N HIS A 274 4.34 -4.26 -19.55
CA HIS A 274 4.68 -5.65 -19.89
C HIS A 274 3.49 -6.42 -20.46
N PHE A 275 2.28 -6.18 -19.97
CA PHE A 275 1.08 -6.79 -20.51
C PHE A 275 0.85 -6.32 -21.97
N GLU A 276 0.98 -5.01 -22.23
CA GLU A 276 0.84 -4.42 -23.57
C GLU A 276 1.90 -4.97 -24.54
N GLU A 277 3.15 -5.07 -24.12
CA GLU A 277 4.24 -5.66 -24.89
C GLU A 277 3.95 -7.10 -25.32
N ILE A 278 3.45 -7.92 -24.37
CA ILE A 278 3.10 -9.32 -24.67
C ILE A 278 1.88 -9.40 -25.58
N LEU A 279 0.87 -8.56 -25.36
CA LEU A 279 -0.31 -8.51 -26.23
C LEU A 279 0.05 -8.15 -27.67
N ALA A 280 1.01 -7.25 -27.88
CA ALA A 280 1.48 -6.83 -29.20
C ALA A 280 2.24 -7.95 -29.95
N LYS A 281 2.85 -8.90 -29.25
CA LYS A 281 3.58 -10.04 -29.82
C LYS A 281 2.66 -11.15 -30.34
N VAL A 282 1.40 -11.17 -29.91
CA VAL A 282 0.42 -12.20 -30.30
C VAL A 282 -0.62 -11.60 -31.21
N LYS A 283 -0.74 -12.12 -32.45
CA LYS A 283 -1.72 -11.66 -33.42
C LYS A 283 -3.15 -11.73 -32.87
N PRO A 284 -4.04 -10.79 -33.25
CA PRO A 284 -5.47 -10.91 -32.97
C PRO A 284 -6.03 -12.24 -33.51
N LEU A 285 -7.01 -12.81 -32.80
CA LEU A 285 -7.70 -14.05 -33.24
C LEU A 285 -8.48 -13.90 -34.56
N ASP A 286 -8.78 -12.67 -34.97
CA ASP A 286 -9.61 -12.34 -36.17
C ASP A 286 -8.84 -12.36 -37.48
N SER A 287 -7.60 -12.86 -37.50
CA SER A 287 -6.76 -12.97 -38.71
C SER A 287 -6.58 -14.42 -39.21
N MET A 288 -7.47 -15.34 -38.80
CA MET A 288 -7.56 -16.69 -39.36
C MET A 288 -8.91 -16.93 -40.05
#